data_43f2f68a74f2f8a2448677119610fd82
#
_entry.id   43f2f68a74f2f8a2448677119610fd82
#
_cell.length_a   1.000
_cell.length_b   1.000
_cell.length_c   1.000
_cell.angle_alpha   90.00
_cell.angle_beta   90.00
_cell.angle_gamma   90.00
#
_symmetry.space_group_name_H-M   'P 1'
#
loop_
_entity.id
_entity.type
_entity.pdbx_description
1 polymer ?
#
loop_
_entity_poly.entity_id
_entity_poly.type
_entity_poly.pdbx_seq_one_letter_code
_entity_poly.pdbx_strand_id
1 'polypeptide(L)'
;MIKPEESVIVFDLDDTLYSEHDYKCSGIQAVVGIITSLYPQYNADVLNEIADNKSKDWLDNLCHHCKLNELEKQSLLWQYRLHRPVIRPYVEPSFLRKLMRPFAARALITDGRSLTQRLKIQVLGLT
;
A
#
# COMPACT_ATOMS: atom_id res chain seq x y z
N MET A 1 5.90 35.13 -12.36
CA MET A 1 4.91 34.55 -11.43
C MET A 1 4.18 33.39 -12.09
N ILE A 2 4.03 32.29 -11.37
CA ILE A 2 3.30 31.11 -11.88
C ILE A 2 1.80 31.42 -11.85
N LYS A 3 1.11 31.18 -12.97
CA LYS A 3 -0.34 31.30 -13.06
C LYS A 3 -0.95 29.91 -12.96
N PRO A 4 -1.69 29.56 -11.87
CA PRO A 4 -2.26 28.23 -11.70
C PRO A 4 -3.15 27.80 -12.89
N GLU A 5 -3.93 28.70 -13.46
CA GLU A 5 -4.82 28.41 -14.58
C GLU A 5 -4.08 28.06 -15.87
N GLU A 6 -2.79 28.34 -15.95
CA GLU A 6 -1.92 28.02 -17.07
C GLU A 6 -0.89 26.93 -16.73
N SER A 7 -1.01 26.32 -15.55
CA SER A 7 0.00 25.40 -15.01
C SER A 7 -0.58 24.03 -14.72
N VAL A 8 0.30 23.03 -14.68
CA VAL A 8 -0.04 21.66 -14.26
C VAL A 8 0.57 21.43 -12.88
N ILE A 9 -0.21 20.90 -11.96
CA ILE A 9 0.30 20.45 -10.66
C ILE A 9 0.56 18.95 -10.73
N VAL A 10 1.72 18.53 -10.23
CA VAL A 10 2.16 17.13 -10.25
C VAL A 10 2.49 16.69 -8.83
N PHE A 11 1.98 15.54 -8.42
CA PHE A 11 2.27 14.93 -7.13
C PHE A 11 2.94 13.58 -7.29
N ASP A 12 3.92 13.31 -6.45
CA ASP A 12 4.45 11.98 -6.24
C ASP A 12 3.58 11.26 -5.19
N LEU A 13 3.23 10.00 -5.42
CA LEU A 13 2.32 9.27 -4.54
C LEU A 13 3.05 8.68 -3.34
N ASP A 14 4.05 7.83 -3.58
CA ASP A 14 4.70 7.04 -2.54
C ASP A 14 5.62 7.92 -1.67
N ASP A 15 5.48 7.79 -0.34
CA ASP A 15 6.19 8.55 0.69
C ASP A 15 6.01 10.07 0.61
N THR A 16 5.23 10.57 -0.34
CA THR A 16 4.89 11.99 -0.44
C THR A 16 3.48 12.25 0.06
N LEU A 17 2.51 11.47 -0.39
CA LEU A 17 1.11 11.63 0.01
C LEU A 17 0.69 10.66 1.12
N TYR A 18 1.45 9.60 1.36
CA TYR A 18 1.24 8.63 2.44
C TYR A 18 2.55 7.94 2.79
N SER A 19 2.58 7.19 3.91
CA SER A 19 3.75 6.44 4.36
C SER A 19 3.84 5.07 3.67
N GLU A 20 4.96 4.79 2.98
CA GLU A 20 5.26 3.46 2.45
C GLU A 20 5.34 2.41 3.55
N HIS A 21 5.84 2.80 4.73
CA HIS A 21 5.87 1.93 5.91
C HIS A 21 4.46 1.49 6.32
N ASP A 22 3.52 2.42 6.37
CA ASP A 22 2.13 2.12 6.72
C ASP A 22 1.48 1.19 5.69
N TYR A 23 1.78 1.39 4.40
CA TYR A 23 1.30 0.51 3.35
C TYR A 23 1.82 -0.92 3.54
N LYS A 24 3.12 -1.06 3.81
CA LYS A 24 3.73 -2.38 4.03
C LYS A 24 3.13 -3.08 5.26
N CYS A 25 2.95 -2.35 6.37
CA CYS A 25 2.29 -2.89 7.56
C CYS A 25 0.87 -3.36 7.25
N SER A 26 0.11 -2.57 6.51
CA SER A 26 -1.25 -2.91 6.08
C SER A 26 -1.26 -4.20 5.26
N GLY A 27 -0.35 -4.33 4.30
CA GLY A 27 -0.24 -5.51 3.45
C GLY A 27 0.16 -6.76 4.21
N ILE A 28 1.09 -6.65 5.14
CA ILE A 28 1.51 -7.75 6.00
C ILE A 28 0.33 -8.23 6.86
N GLN A 29 -0.45 -7.31 7.43
CA GLN A 29 -1.64 -7.65 8.20
C GLN A 29 -2.66 -8.41 7.36
N ALA A 30 -2.86 -8.01 6.11
CA ALA A 30 -3.76 -8.70 5.20
C ALA A 30 -3.29 -10.13 4.92
N VAL A 31 -2.00 -10.33 4.67
CA VAL A 31 -1.42 -11.65 4.43
C VAL A 31 -1.49 -12.53 5.69
N VAL A 32 -1.14 -11.99 6.85
CA VAL A 32 -1.22 -12.71 8.12
C VAL A 32 -2.66 -13.13 8.41
N GLY A 33 -3.64 -12.25 8.13
CA GLY A 33 -5.06 -12.56 8.28
C GLY A 33 -5.49 -13.73 7.41
N ILE A 34 -5.02 -13.81 6.18
CA ILE A 34 -5.31 -14.92 5.28
C ILE A 34 -4.71 -16.23 5.82
N ILE A 35 -3.45 -16.20 6.23
CA ILE A 35 -2.77 -17.39 6.76
C ILE A 35 -3.50 -17.91 8.01
N THR A 36 -3.83 -17.05 8.95
CA THR A 36 -4.50 -17.46 10.19
C THR A 36 -5.92 -17.95 9.97
N SER A 37 -6.59 -17.42 8.93
CA SER A 37 -7.93 -17.89 8.54
C SER A 37 -7.90 -19.29 7.95
N LEU A 38 -6.91 -19.58 7.10
CA LEU A 38 -6.78 -20.88 6.42
C LEU A 38 -6.04 -21.93 7.26
N TYR A 39 -5.14 -21.49 8.12
CA TYR A 39 -4.31 -22.35 8.97
C TYR A 39 -4.44 -21.90 10.44
N PRO A 40 -5.54 -22.27 11.11
CA PRO A 40 -5.84 -21.76 12.48
C PRO A 40 -4.81 -22.12 13.55
N GLN A 41 -3.92 -23.08 13.28
CA GLN A 41 -2.86 -23.47 14.21
C GLN A 41 -1.79 -22.38 14.40
N TYR A 42 -1.72 -21.39 13.50
CA TYR A 42 -0.75 -20.30 13.61
C TYR A 42 -1.34 -19.11 14.35
N ASN A 43 -0.53 -18.48 15.20
CA ASN A 43 -0.91 -17.31 15.98
C ASN A 43 -0.53 -16.03 15.22
N ALA A 44 -1.47 -15.10 15.09
CA ALA A 44 -1.25 -13.86 14.36
C ALA A 44 -0.10 -13.02 14.93
N ASP A 45 0.04 -12.96 16.26
CA ASP A 45 1.11 -12.17 16.89
C ASP A 45 2.49 -12.73 16.55
N VAL A 46 2.62 -14.05 16.55
CA VAL A 46 3.88 -14.72 16.17
C VAL A 46 4.18 -14.48 14.70
N LEU A 47 3.18 -14.59 13.82
CA LEU A 47 3.37 -14.33 12.39
C LEU A 47 3.76 -12.89 12.12
N ASN A 48 3.21 -11.94 12.84
CA ASN A 48 3.57 -10.53 12.72
C ASN A 48 5.02 -10.27 13.14
N GLU A 49 5.52 -10.95 14.15
CA GLU A 49 6.93 -10.85 14.54
C GLU A 49 7.85 -11.42 13.46
N ILE A 50 7.47 -12.55 12.86
CA ILE A 50 8.24 -13.19 11.79
C ILE A 50 8.25 -12.33 10.55
N ALA A 51 7.13 -11.71 10.20
CA ALA A 51 6.98 -10.81 9.07
C ALA A 51 7.48 -9.41 9.41
N ASP A 52 8.71 -9.30 9.91
CA ASP A 52 9.29 -8.01 10.24
C ASP A 52 9.21 -7.06 9.04
N ASN A 53 8.48 -5.94 9.22
CA ASN A 53 8.27 -4.96 8.17
C ASN A 53 9.55 -4.24 7.71
N LYS A 54 10.63 -4.38 8.45
CA LYS A 54 11.95 -3.84 8.08
C LYS A 54 12.73 -4.78 7.17
N SER A 55 12.30 -6.04 7.04
CA SER A 55 12.96 -7.04 6.21
C SER A 55 12.36 -7.04 4.80
N LYS A 56 13.21 -7.19 3.79
CA LYS A 56 12.76 -7.43 2.42
C LYS A 56 12.23 -8.86 2.24
N ASP A 57 12.65 -9.77 3.10
CA ASP A 57 12.33 -11.20 3.02
C ASP A 57 11.17 -11.59 3.93
N TRP A 58 10.33 -10.65 4.33
CA TRP A 58 9.24 -10.90 5.27
C TRP A 58 8.30 -12.02 4.80
N LEU A 59 7.99 -12.06 3.50
CA LEU A 59 7.09 -13.09 2.96
C LEU A 59 7.79 -14.46 2.90
N ASP A 60 9.07 -14.49 2.51
CA ASP A 60 9.85 -15.72 2.54
C ASP A 60 9.96 -16.28 3.96
N ASN A 61 10.15 -15.43 4.95
CA ASN A 61 10.22 -15.82 6.35
C ASN A 61 8.90 -16.41 6.83
N LEU A 62 7.77 -15.80 6.46
CA LEU A 62 6.44 -16.34 6.78
C LEU A 62 6.22 -17.70 6.13
N CYS A 63 6.52 -17.83 4.84
CA CYS A 63 6.33 -19.07 4.12
C CYS A 63 7.21 -20.18 4.67
N HIS A 64 8.44 -19.87 5.06
CA HIS A 64 9.34 -20.83 5.68
C HIS A 64 8.78 -21.32 7.03
N HIS A 65 8.34 -20.38 7.87
CA HIS A 65 7.76 -20.73 9.19
C HIS A 65 6.50 -21.57 9.04
N CYS A 66 5.62 -21.24 8.12
CA CYS A 66 4.35 -21.93 7.89
C CYS A 66 4.47 -23.14 6.96
N LYS A 67 5.67 -23.44 6.47
CA LYS A 67 5.94 -24.56 5.56
C LYS A 67 5.11 -24.48 4.28
N LEU A 68 4.97 -23.27 3.75
CA LEU A 68 4.25 -23.02 2.51
C LEU A 68 5.19 -23.18 1.31
N ASN A 69 4.65 -23.67 0.20
CA ASN A 69 5.42 -23.86 -1.03
C ASN A 69 5.47 -22.59 -1.89
N GLU A 70 6.18 -22.66 -3.02
CA GLU A 70 6.34 -21.51 -3.91
C GLU A 70 5.01 -21.05 -4.52
N LEU A 71 4.10 -21.96 -4.85
CA LEU A 71 2.79 -21.60 -5.39
C LEU A 71 1.96 -20.84 -4.36
N GLU A 72 1.98 -21.29 -3.12
CA GLU A 72 1.29 -20.62 -2.02
C GLU A 72 1.90 -19.24 -1.76
N LYS A 73 3.22 -19.12 -1.81
CA LYS A 73 3.91 -17.83 -1.70
C LYS A 73 3.47 -16.86 -2.79
N GLN A 74 3.40 -17.31 -4.06
CA GLN A 74 2.96 -16.47 -5.16
C GLN A 74 1.51 -16.02 -4.97
N SER A 75 0.63 -16.89 -4.48
CA SER A 75 -0.75 -16.53 -4.16
C SER A 75 -0.82 -15.46 -3.07
N LEU A 76 -0.03 -15.60 -2.01
CA LEU A 76 0.03 -14.61 -0.94
C LEU A 76 0.60 -13.27 -1.43
N LEU A 77 1.59 -13.32 -2.33
CA LEU A 77 2.15 -12.11 -2.92
C LEU A 77 1.10 -11.34 -3.72
N TRP A 78 0.26 -12.05 -4.46
CA TRP A 78 -0.87 -11.43 -5.17
C TRP A 78 -1.89 -10.85 -4.20
N GLN A 79 -2.20 -11.54 -3.10
CA GLN A 79 -3.10 -11.01 -2.08
C GLN A 79 -2.52 -9.74 -1.44
N TYR A 80 -1.22 -9.71 -1.21
CA TYR A 80 -0.53 -8.50 -0.74
C TYR A 80 -0.72 -7.33 -1.73
N ARG A 81 -0.51 -7.59 -3.02
CA ARG A 81 -0.63 -6.57 -4.07
C ARG A 81 -2.06 -6.09 -4.26
N LEU A 82 -3.04 -6.94 -4.01
CA LEU A 82 -4.45 -6.65 -4.24
C LEU A 82 -5.22 -6.25 -2.98
N HIS A 83 -4.59 -6.27 -1.80
CA HIS A 83 -5.29 -5.90 -0.58
C HIS A 83 -5.74 -4.44 -0.64
N ARG A 84 -6.88 -4.14 0.01
CA ARG A 84 -7.33 -2.77 0.19
C ARG A 84 -6.47 -2.14 1.29
N PRO A 85 -5.58 -1.19 0.97
CA PRO A 85 -4.64 -0.70 1.98
C PRO A 85 -5.33 0.11 3.06
N VAL A 86 -4.85 -0.06 4.30
CA VAL A 86 -5.23 0.78 5.44
C VAL A 86 -4.10 1.78 5.62
N ILE A 87 -4.20 2.89 4.91
CA ILE A 87 -3.20 3.97 4.91
C ILE A 87 -3.91 5.30 5.09
N ARG A 88 -3.19 6.27 5.64
CA ARG A 88 -3.70 7.63 5.82
C ARG A 88 -2.87 8.59 4.96
N PRO A 89 -3.52 9.53 4.26
CA PRO A 89 -2.77 10.57 3.55
C PRO A 89 -2.09 11.50 4.56
N TYR A 90 -0.93 12.03 4.21
CA TYR A 90 -0.27 13.04 5.02
C TYR A 90 -1.05 14.35 5.07
N VAL A 91 -1.89 14.58 4.06
CA VAL A 91 -2.72 15.78 3.94
C VAL A 91 -4.16 15.34 3.67
N GLU A 92 -5.12 16.03 4.31
CA GLU A 92 -6.54 15.77 4.08
C GLU A 92 -6.88 15.85 2.58
N PRO A 93 -7.62 14.86 2.02
CA PRO A 93 -7.99 14.89 0.60
C PRO A 93 -8.75 16.15 0.19
N SER A 94 -9.62 16.68 1.07
CA SER A 94 -10.33 17.92 0.80
C SER A 94 -9.39 19.11 0.66
N PHE A 95 -8.32 19.17 1.47
CA PHE A 95 -7.30 20.21 1.36
C PHE A 95 -6.52 20.08 0.06
N LEU A 96 -6.12 18.86 -0.33
CA LEU A 96 -5.46 18.61 -1.61
C LEU A 96 -6.32 19.05 -2.79
N ARG A 97 -7.61 18.73 -2.77
CA ARG A 97 -8.54 19.15 -3.83
C ARG A 97 -8.61 20.65 -3.94
N LYS A 98 -8.67 21.37 -2.82
CA LYS A 98 -8.67 22.84 -2.82
C LYS A 98 -7.38 23.41 -3.40
N LEU A 99 -6.24 22.79 -3.02
CA LEU A 99 -4.92 23.21 -3.51
C LEU A 99 -4.79 22.99 -5.02
N MET A 100 -5.34 21.88 -5.53
CA MET A 100 -5.25 21.51 -6.94
C MET A 100 -6.26 22.24 -7.84
N ARG A 101 -7.37 22.70 -7.27
CA ARG A 101 -8.51 23.25 -8.03
C ARG A 101 -8.12 24.37 -9.01
N PRO A 102 -7.26 25.34 -8.66
CA PRO A 102 -6.93 26.41 -9.58
C PRO A 102 -6.04 26.01 -10.78
N PHE A 103 -5.47 24.80 -10.75
CA PHE A 103 -4.53 24.37 -11.80
C PHE A 103 -5.26 23.83 -13.03
N ALA A 104 -4.73 24.11 -14.22
CA ALA A 104 -5.30 23.68 -15.49
C ALA A 104 -5.34 22.17 -15.62
N ALA A 105 -4.34 21.47 -15.07
CA ALA A 105 -4.28 20.01 -15.09
C ALA A 105 -3.62 19.49 -13.81
N ARG A 106 -3.89 18.21 -13.49
CA ARG A 106 -3.37 17.54 -12.31
C ARG A 106 -2.81 16.19 -12.71
N ALA A 107 -1.68 15.80 -12.11
CA ALA A 107 -1.06 14.52 -12.39
C ALA A 107 -0.51 13.89 -11.11
N LEU A 108 -0.57 12.55 -11.05
CA LEU A 108 0.08 11.75 -10.03
C LEU A 108 1.18 10.93 -10.71
N ILE A 109 2.38 11.00 -10.16
CA ILE A 109 3.51 10.19 -10.61
C ILE A 109 3.75 9.08 -9.58
N THR A 110 3.88 7.86 -10.07
CA THR A 110 4.11 6.70 -9.21
C THR A 110 4.87 5.62 -9.99
N ASP A 111 5.77 4.93 -9.29
CA ASP A 111 6.58 3.84 -9.85
C ASP A 111 5.97 2.47 -9.60
N GLY A 112 4.86 2.39 -8.90
CA GLY A 112 4.23 1.14 -8.52
C GLY A 112 3.48 0.45 -9.65
N ARG A 113 3.04 -0.77 -9.39
CA ARG A 113 2.18 -1.52 -10.31
C ARG A 113 0.83 -0.82 -10.42
N SER A 114 0.31 -0.71 -11.63
CA SER A 114 -0.91 0.05 -11.95
C SER A 114 -2.08 -0.30 -11.03
N LEU A 115 -2.39 -1.58 -10.86
CA LEU A 115 -3.52 -2.02 -10.05
C LEU A 115 -3.33 -1.67 -8.57
N THR A 116 -2.14 -1.91 -8.03
CA THR A 116 -1.79 -1.56 -6.65
C THR A 116 -1.91 -0.06 -6.41
N GLN A 117 -1.41 0.75 -7.33
CA GLN A 117 -1.45 2.20 -7.18
C GLN A 117 -2.86 2.77 -7.29
N ARG A 118 -3.71 2.16 -8.12
CA ARG A 118 -5.13 2.54 -8.18
C ARG A 118 -5.87 2.26 -6.87
N LEU A 119 -5.56 1.15 -6.20
CA LEU A 119 -6.11 0.84 -4.88
C LEU A 119 -5.68 1.88 -3.84
N LYS A 120 -4.41 2.29 -3.85
CA LYS A 120 -3.91 3.35 -2.97
C LYS A 120 -4.62 4.68 -3.23
N ILE A 121 -4.75 5.06 -4.48
CA ILE A 121 -5.42 6.30 -4.88
C ILE A 121 -6.88 6.31 -4.43
N GLN A 122 -7.57 5.18 -4.60
CA GLN A 122 -8.96 5.03 -4.17
C GLN A 122 -9.10 5.19 -2.66
N VAL A 123 -8.25 4.51 -1.89
CA VAL A 123 -8.30 4.56 -0.42
C VAL A 123 -7.98 5.95 0.10
N LEU A 124 -7.05 6.66 -0.55
CA LEU A 124 -6.68 8.03 -0.17
C LEU A 124 -7.72 9.07 -0.58
N GLY A 125 -8.76 8.69 -1.33
CA GLY A 125 -9.81 9.61 -1.76
C GLY A 125 -9.38 10.56 -2.86
N LEU A 126 -8.43 10.16 -3.70
CA LEU A 126 -7.87 10.99 -4.77
C LEU A 126 -8.48 10.72 -6.16
N THR A 127 -9.54 9.92 -6.21
CA THR A 127 -10.27 9.64 -7.46
C THR A 127 -11.19 10.79 -7.85
#